data_7b41b08af455ee0949e8b5c02f6085f7
#
_entry.id   7b41b08af455ee0949e8b5c02f6085f7
#
_cell.length_a   1.000
_cell.length_b   1.000
_cell.length_c   1.000
_cell.angle_alpha   90.00
_cell.angle_beta   90.00
_cell.angle_gamma   90.00
#
_symmetry.space_group_name_H-M   'P 1'
#
loop_
_entity.id
_entity.type
_entity.pdbx_description
1 polymer ?
#
loop_
_entity_poly.entity_id
_entity_poly.type
_entity_poly.pdbx_seq_one_letter_code
_entity_poly.pdbx_strand_id
1 'polypeptide(L)'
;VFSDPEALSKLNSIVHPLVIDQIGRMLEEISCRHCDAEEVPCVVLDVPLLFEAGMDKMCDEIWVVATDKDVQVQRLMARDGYPESEIMKRIQAQMPLEEKVKRAHKVIDNSGSIENTKMQTYELFEDVKRRLRDYPC
;
A
#
# COMPACT_ATOMS: atom_id res chain seq x y z
N VAL A 1 -9.71 -18.41 -7.84
CA VAL A 1 -10.00 -17.75 -6.55
C VAL A 1 -10.74 -16.44 -6.77
N PHE A 2 -10.30 -15.54 -7.67
CA PHE A 2 -10.94 -14.24 -7.90
C PHE A 2 -12.36 -14.30 -8.51
N SER A 3 -12.76 -15.43 -9.05
CA SER A 3 -14.12 -15.67 -9.54
C SER A 3 -15.05 -16.37 -8.52
N ASP A 4 -14.50 -16.68 -7.33
CA ASP A 4 -15.22 -17.36 -6.24
C ASP A 4 -14.98 -16.59 -4.94
N PRO A 5 -15.97 -15.76 -4.51
CA PRO A 5 -15.84 -14.93 -3.31
C PRO A 5 -15.66 -15.75 -2.02
N GLU A 6 -16.24 -16.95 -1.95
CA GLU A 6 -16.14 -17.82 -0.77
C GLU A 6 -14.72 -18.40 -0.65
N ALA A 7 -14.17 -18.89 -1.76
CA ALA A 7 -12.79 -19.37 -1.80
C ALA A 7 -11.78 -18.25 -1.52
N LEU A 8 -12.01 -17.03 -2.03
CA LEU A 8 -11.18 -15.86 -1.76
C LEU A 8 -11.24 -15.46 -0.28
N SER A 9 -12.43 -15.43 0.31
CA SER A 9 -12.61 -15.13 1.73
C SER A 9 -11.89 -16.14 2.62
N LYS A 10 -12.02 -17.43 2.30
CA LYS A 10 -11.31 -18.49 3.02
C LYS A 10 -9.79 -18.38 2.90
N LEU A 11 -9.28 -18.08 1.72
CA LEU A 11 -7.85 -17.84 1.52
C LEU A 11 -7.36 -16.65 2.37
N ASN A 12 -8.07 -15.53 2.31
CA ASN A 12 -7.73 -14.33 3.06
C ASN A 12 -7.77 -14.55 4.57
N SER A 13 -8.73 -15.32 5.07
CA SER A 13 -8.82 -15.65 6.50
C SER A 13 -7.63 -16.47 7.04
N ILE A 14 -6.93 -17.18 6.15
CA ILE A 14 -5.71 -17.93 6.49
C ILE A 14 -4.46 -17.05 6.32
N VAL A 15 -4.37 -16.32 5.21
CA VAL A 15 -3.15 -15.62 4.83
C VAL A 15 -2.98 -14.30 5.59
N HIS A 16 -4.05 -13.51 5.75
CA HIS A 16 -3.95 -12.18 6.39
C HIS A 16 -3.39 -12.25 7.82
N PRO A 17 -3.87 -13.14 8.72
CA PRO A 17 -3.32 -13.23 10.08
C PRO A 17 -1.82 -13.56 10.09
N LEU A 18 -1.37 -14.45 9.21
CA LEU A 18 0.04 -14.84 9.13
C LEU A 18 0.93 -13.69 8.63
N VAL A 19 0.45 -12.93 7.66
CA VAL A 19 1.17 -11.75 7.15
C VAL A 19 1.24 -10.66 8.22
N ILE A 20 0.13 -10.38 8.91
CA ILE A 20 0.07 -9.39 9.99
C ILE A 20 1.03 -9.75 11.12
N ASP A 21 1.03 -11.01 11.57
CA ASP A 21 1.94 -11.50 12.60
C ASP A 21 3.42 -11.37 12.17
N GLN A 22 3.73 -11.75 10.93
CA GLN A 22 5.09 -11.61 10.40
C GLN A 22 5.55 -10.15 10.32
N ILE A 23 4.69 -9.24 9.87
CA ILE A 23 5.00 -7.81 9.83
C ILE A 23 5.19 -7.27 11.25
N GLY A 24 4.33 -7.65 12.20
CA GLY A 24 4.47 -7.27 13.60
C GLY A 24 5.84 -7.64 14.17
N ARG A 25 6.28 -8.87 13.96
CA ARG A 25 7.62 -9.33 14.39
C ARG A 25 8.75 -8.53 13.74
N MET A 26 8.64 -8.24 12.43
CA MET A 26 9.66 -7.43 11.73
C MET A 26 9.73 -6.01 12.28
N LEU A 27 8.59 -5.40 12.62
CA LEU A 27 8.54 -4.06 13.23
C LEU A 27 9.15 -4.07 14.63
N GLU A 28 8.85 -5.07 15.45
CA GLU A 28 9.48 -5.27 16.77
C GLU A 28 11.01 -5.42 16.66
N GLU A 29 11.50 -6.23 15.73
CA GLU A 29 12.94 -6.40 15.49
C GLU A 29 13.61 -5.09 15.04
N ILE A 30 12.96 -4.27 14.20
CA ILE A 30 13.48 -2.97 13.78
C ILE A 30 13.50 -2.02 14.96
N SER A 31 12.44 -1.96 15.75
CA SER A 31 12.36 -1.14 16.95
C SER A 31 13.45 -1.48 17.96
N CYS A 32 13.65 -2.76 18.25
CA CYS A 32 14.72 -3.22 19.16
C CYS A 32 16.12 -2.86 18.67
N ARG A 33 16.38 -2.92 17.36
CA ARG A 33 17.69 -2.55 16.79
C ARG A 33 17.99 -1.05 16.87
N HIS A 34 16.97 -0.21 16.98
CA HIS A 34 17.10 1.24 16.95
C HIS A 34 16.69 1.90 18.27
N CYS A 35 16.52 1.15 19.35
CA CYS A 35 16.12 1.70 20.65
C CYS A 35 17.13 2.73 21.23
N ASP A 36 18.41 2.62 20.83
CA ASP A 36 19.48 3.54 21.24
C ASP A 36 19.94 4.47 20.10
N ALA A 37 19.21 4.51 18.97
CA ALA A 37 19.58 5.36 17.84
C ALA A 37 19.11 6.80 18.05
N GLU A 38 19.94 7.75 17.64
CA GLU A 38 19.58 9.17 17.65
C GLU A 38 18.51 9.51 16.57
N GLU A 39 18.27 8.62 15.61
CA GLU A 39 17.32 8.82 14.52
C GLU A 39 16.15 7.85 14.65
N VAL A 40 14.94 8.37 14.53
CA VAL A 40 13.71 7.57 14.48
C VAL A 40 13.66 6.79 13.14
N PRO A 41 13.57 5.46 13.15
CA PRO A 41 13.50 4.69 11.92
C PRO A 41 12.17 4.92 11.19
N CYS A 42 12.24 5.10 9.86
CA CYS A 42 11.06 5.14 9.00
C CYS A 42 10.93 3.78 8.30
N VAL A 43 9.80 3.13 8.51
CA VAL A 43 9.47 1.84 7.86
C VAL A 43 8.37 2.04 6.85
N VAL A 44 8.56 1.56 5.63
CA VAL A 44 7.56 1.58 4.57
C VAL A 44 6.98 0.18 4.39
N LEU A 45 5.66 0.06 4.50
CA LEU A 45 4.92 -1.16 4.21
C LEU A 45 4.28 -1.04 2.82
N ASP A 46 4.79 -1.82 1.85
CA ASP A 46 4.17 -1.93 0.52
C ASP A 46 3.16 -3.07 0.52
N VAL A 47 1.89 -2.73 0.75
CA VAL A 47 0.80 -3.69 0.92
C VAL A 47 -0.41 -3.31 0.05
N PRO A 48 -0.66 -4.03 -1.05
CA PRO A 48 -1.77 -3.72 -1.97
C PRO A 48 -3.17 -3.86 -1.34
N LEU A 49 -3.32 -4.72 -0.33
CA LEU A 49 -4.58 -5.01 0.37
C LEU A 49 -4.58 -4.47 1.81
N LEU A 50 -3.94 -3.33 2.05
CA LEU A 50 -3.77 -2.73 3.37
C LEU A 50 -5.09 -2.56 4.12
N PHE A 51 -6.07 -1.94 3.46
CA PHE A 51 -7.39 -1.67 4.04
C PHE A 51 -8.24 -2.93 4.18
N GLU A 52 -8.21 -3.79 3.16
CA GLU A 52 -8.95 -5.06 3.14
C GLU A 52 -8.49 -6.02 4.25
N ALA A 53 -7.21 -5.98 4.57
CA ALA A 53 -6.61 -6.78 5.66
C ALA A 53 -6.71 -6.10 7.03
N GLY A 54 -7.22 -4.85 7.11
CA GLY A 54 -7.31 -4.09 8.36
C GLY A 54 -5.95 -3.66 8.92
N MET A 55 -4.92 -3.60 8.08
CA MET A 55 -3.56 -3.22 8.46
C MET A 55 -3.34 -1.69 8.50
N ASP A 56 -4.32 -0.92 8.07
CA ASP A 56 -4.32 0.54 8.13
C ASP A 56 -4.07 1.08 9.54
N LYS A 57 -4.49 0.34 10.57
CA LYS A 57 -4.29 0.67 11.99
C LYS A 57 -2.83 0.51 12.48
N MET A 58 -1.98 -0.13 11.71
CA MET A 58 -0.56 -0.33 12.02
C MET A 58 0.31 0.80 11.47
N CYS A 59 -0.27 1.73 10.70
CA CYS A 59 0.45 2.78 9.99
C CYS A 59 0.16 4.15 10.59
N ASP A 60 1.20 4.94 10.84
CA ASP A 60 1.07 6.34 11.24
C ASP A 60 0.61 7.22 10.07
N GLU A 61 1.04 6.87 8.86
CA GLU A 61 0.66 7.58 7.64
C GLU A 61 0.43 6.59 6.48
N ILE A 62 -0.63 6.82 5.71
CA ILE A 62 -1.02 5.98 4.58
C ILE A 62 -0.98 6.79 3.30
N TRP A 63 -0.23 6.30 2.32
CA TRP A 63 -0.18 6.86 0.98
C TRP A 63 -0.89 5.92 0.02
N VAL A 64 -1.76 6.46 -0.82
CA VAL A 64 -2.42 5.71 -1.88
C VAL A 64 -1.86 6.16 -3.22
N VAL A 65 -1.34 5.21 -3.98
CA VAL A 65 -0.94 5.44 -5.38
C VAL A 65 -2.18 5.22 -6.24
N ALA A 66 -2.69 6.31 -6.80
CA ALA A 66 -3.89 6.31 -7.63
C ALA A 66 -3.53 6.43 -9.11
N THR A 67 -4.35 5.87 -9.97
CA THR A 67 -4.27 6.06 -11.42
C THR A 67 -5.65 5.98 -12.03
N ASP A 68 -5.83 6.63 -13.17
CA ASP A 68 -7.07 6.53 -13.94
C ASP A 68 -7.36 5.08 -14.31
N LYS A 69 -8.64 4.70 -14.24
CA LYS A 69 -9.09 3.32 -14.45
C LYS A 69 -8.65 2.76 -15.80
N ASP A 70 -8.77 3.55 -16.86
CA ASP A 70 -8.39 3.12 -18.22
C ASP A 70 -6.88 2.89 -18.33
N VAL A 71 -6.08 3.75 -17.69
CA VAL A 71 -4.62 3.62 -17.60
C VAL A 71 -4.25 2.37 -16.79
N GLN A 72 -4.95 2.12 -15.69
CA GLN A 72 -4.74 0.92 -14.86
C GLN A 72 -5.00 -0.36 -15.66
N VAL A 73 -6.13 -0.43 -16.36
CA VAL A 73 -6.50 -1.59 -17.18
C VAL A 73 -5.48 -1.82 -18.29
N GLN A 74 -5.11 -0.77 -19.03
CA GLN A 74 -4.11 -0.89 -20.10
C GLN A 74 -2.76 -1.39 -19.58
N ARG A 75 -2.27 -0.84 -18.47
CA ARG A 75 -0.99 -1.27 -17.86
C ARG A 75 -1.03 -2.72 -17.38
N LEU A 76 -2.15 -3.15 -16.78
CA LEU A 76 -2.31 -4.53 -16.32
C LEU A 76 -2.41 -5.50 -17.49
N MET A 77 -3.13 -5.17 -18.55
CA MET A 77 -3.18 -5.99 -19.78
C MET A 77 -1.80 -6.13 -20.40
N ALA A 78 -1.04 -5.04 -20.49
CA ALA A 78 0.31 -5.07 -21.07
C ALA A 78 1.30 -5.85 -20.20
N ARG A 79 1.19 -5.79 -18.88
CA ARG A 79 2.09 -6.47 -17.94
C ARG A 79 1.79 -7.97 -17.84
N ASP A 80 0.51 -8.31 -17.69
CA ASP A 80 0.07 -9.66 -17.28
C ASP A 80 -0.43 -10.51 -18.46
N GLY A 81 -0.73 -9.88 -19.60
CA GLY A 81 -1.25 -10.58 -20.80
C GLY A 81 -2.67 -11.12 -20.66
N TYR A 82 -3.40 -10.74 -19.60
CA TYR A 82 -4.79 -11.17 -19.42
C TYR A 82 -5.76 -10.29 -20.22
N PRO A 83 -6.91 -10.85 -20.66
CA PRO A 83 -7.96 -10.07 -21.29
C PRO A 83 -8.59 -9.10 -20.29
N GLU A 84 -9.15 -7.99 -20.79
CA GLU A 84 -9.76 -6.93 -19.98
C GLU A 84 -10.79 -7.48 -18.98
N SER A 85 -11.61 -8.43 -19.39
CA SER A 85 -12.63 -9.05 -18.52
C SER A 85 -12.04 -9.72 -17.28
N GLU A 86 -10.85 -10.29 -17.37
CA GLU A 86 -10.14 -10.91 -16.24
C GLU A 86 -9.47 -9.86 -15.36
N ILE A 87 -8.91 -8.81 -15.97
CA ILE A 87 -8.37 -7.66 -15.25
C ILE A 87 -9.45 -6.97 -14.43
N MET A 88 -10.64 -6.76 -15.02
CA MET A 88 -11.76 -6.12 -14.31
C MET A 88 -12.22 -6.91 -13.09
N LYS A 89 -12.26 -8.23 -13.15
CA LYS A 89 -12.58 -9.08 -11.98
C LYS A 89 -11.58 -8.87 -10.84
N ARG A 90 -10.29 -8.76 -11.15
CA ARG A 90 -9.23 -8.54 -10.16
C ARG A 90 -9.32 -7.15 -9.53
N ILE A 91 -9.64 -6.13 -10.31
CA ILE A 91 -9.87 -4.77 -9.81
C ILE A 91 -11.10 -4.75 -8.90
N GLN A 92 -12.21 -5.38 -9.32
CA GLN A 92 -13.46 -5.42 -8.57
C GLN A 92 -13.38 -6.25 -7.27
N ALA A 93 -12.42 -7.16 -7.18
CA ALA A 93 -12.20 -7.96 -5.97
C ALA A 93 -11.51 -7.16 -4.84
N GLN A 94 -11.04 -5.95 -5.12
CA GLN A 94 -10.44 -5.05 -4.14
C GLN A 94 -11.40 -3.94 -3.74
N MET A 95 -11.08 -3.26 -2.64
CA MET A 95 -11.78 -2.03 -2.25
C MET A 95 -11.69 -0.99 -3.39
N PRO A 96 -12.78 -0.29 -3.72
CA PRO A 96 -12.77 0.75 -4.73
C PRO A 96 -11.69 1.81 -4.44
N LEU A 97 -11.00 2.28 -5.49
CA LEU A 97 -9.92 3.25 -5.36
C LEU A 97 -10.38 4.53 -4.66
N GLU A 98 -11.59 5.00 -4.95
CA GLU A 98 -12.18 6.18 -4.34
C GLU A 98 -12.32 6.04 -2.82
N GLU A 99 -12.62 4.84 -2.33
CA GLU A 99 -12.69 4.56 -0.89
C GLU A 99 -11.29 4.51 -0.26
N LYS A 100 -10.30 3.96 -0.96
CA LYS A 100 -8.89 4.00 -0.52
C LYS A 100 -8.39 5.44 -0.44
N VAL A 101 -8.67 6.24 -1.46
CA VAL A 101 -8.28 7.67 -1.50
C VAL A 101 -8.89 8.46 -0.34
N LYS A 102 -10.17 8.23 -0.01
CA LYS A 102 -10.82 8.89 1.15
C LYS A 102 -10.17 8.57 2.49
N ARG A 103 -9.55 7.40 2.61
CA ARG A 103 -8.87 6.96 3.84
C ARG A 103 -7.38 7.28 3.86
N ALA A 104 -6.83 7.71 2.73
CA ALA A 104 -5.41 8.03 2.61
C ALA A 104 -5.09 9.37 3.27
N HIS A 105 -3.90 9.46 3.86
CA HIS A 105 -3.32 10.73 4.32
C HIS A 105 -2.71 11.52 3.14
N LYS A 106 -2.17 10.81 2.17
CA LYS A 106 -1.58 11.36 0.94
C LYS A 106 -1.98 10.52 -0.27
N VAL A 107 -2.07 11.16 -1.43
CA VAL A 107 -2.35 10.50 -2.70
C VAL A 107 -1.25 10.85 -3.69
N ILE A 108 -0.73 9.84 -4.36
CA ILE A 108 0.24 9.97 -5.45
C ILE A 108 -0.48 9.65 -6.74
N ASP A 109 -0.57 10.62 -7.65
CA ASP A 109 -1.11 10.41 -8.98
C ASP A 109 -0.09 9.71 -9.87
N ASN A 110 -0.42 8.48 -10.28
CA ASN A 110 0.38 7.67 -11.19
C ASN A 110 -0.26 7.53 -12.58
N SER A 111 -1.19 8.43 -12.96
CA SER A 111 -1.80 8.41 -14.30
C SER A 111 -0.86 8.90 -15.39
N GLY A 112 0.09 9.76 -15.03
CA GLY A 112 1.04 10.39 -15.93
C GLY A 112 2.34 9.64 -16.14
N SER A 113 3.43 10.39 -16.31
CA SER A 113 4.78 9.84 -16.49
C SER A 113 5.38 9.32 -15.18
N ILE A 114 6.36 8.44 -15.33
CA ILE A 114 7.11 7.88 -14.19
C ILE A 114 7.90 8.97 -13.45
N GLU A 115 8.37 9.98 -14.17
CA GLU A 115 9.10 11.13 -13.63
C GLU A 115 8.21 11.96 -12.72
N ASN A 116 6.96 12.18 -13.13
CA ASN A 116 5.99 12.91 -12.31
C ASN A 116 5.66 12.14 -11.02
N THR A 117 5.46 10.83 -11.11
CA THR A 117 5.23 9.97 -9.94
C THR A 117 6.40 9.99 -8.98
N LYS A 118 7.64 9.91 -9.50
CA LYS A 118 8.87 10.01 -8.70
C LYS A 118 8.99 11.36 -8.00
N MET A 119 8.69 12.45 -8.69
CA MET A 119 8.75 13.79 -8.12
C MET A 119 7.78 13.93 -6.94
N GLN A 120 6.51 13.54 -7.11
CA GLN A 120 5.52 13.54 -6.04
C GLN A 120 5.98 12.69 -4.84
N THR A 121 6.48 11.48 -5.12
CA THR A 121 6.97 10.58 -4.07
C THR A 121 8.15 11.18 -3.31
N TYR A 122 9.08 11.81 -4.03
CA TYR A 122 10.24 12.47 -3.43
C TYR A 122 9.82 13.64 -2.52
N GLU A 123 8.94 14.50 -2.98
CA GLU A 123 8.43 15.65 -2.21
C GLU A 123 7.74 15.19 -0.91
N LEU A 124 6.89 14.18 -1.00
CA LEU A 124 6.22 13.60 0.17
C LEU A 124 7.21 12.96 1.15
N PHE A 125 8.21 12.27 0.64
CA PHE A 125 9.23 11.63 1.48
C PHE A 125 10.15 12.65 2.16
N GLU A 126 10.50 13.75 1.50
CA GLU A 126 11.23 14.85 2.13
C GLU A 126 10.42 15.49 3.27
N ASP A 127 9.09 15.59 3.12
CA ASP A 127 8.20 16.06 4.20
C ASP A 127 8.22 15.12 5.40
N VAL A 128 8.17 13.80 5.17
CA VAL A 128 8.30 12.79 6.25
C VAL A 128 9.64 12.94 6.97
N LYS A 129 10.75 13.00 6.22
CA LYS A 129 12.09 13.15 6.81
C LYS A 129 12.22 14.41 7.68
N ARG A 130 11.60 15.52 7.25
CA ARG A 130 11.59 16.77 8.01
C ARG A 130 10.83 16.59 9.32
N ARG A 131 9.64 16.00 9.28
CA ARG A 131 8.83 15.75 10.48
C ARG A 131 9.50 14.79 11.46
N LEU A 132 10.20 13.77 10.95
CA LEU A 132 10.94 12.83 11.81
C LEU A 132 12.13 13.46 12.52
N ARG A 133 12.82 14.43 11.90
CA ARG A 133 13.90 15.19 12.58
C ARG A 133 13.41 16.06 13.72
N ASP A 134 12.16 16.55 13.62
CA ASP A 134 11.54 17.41 14.64
C ASP A 134 10.87 16.59 15.76
N TYR A 135 10.88 15.25 15.66
CA TYR A 135 10.34 14.37 16.70
C TYR A 135 11.35 14.29 17.86
N PRO A 136 10.96 14.71 19.07
CA PRO A 136 11.84 14.54 20.23
C PRO A 136 11.98 13.05 20.54
N CYS A 137 13.20 12.57 20.65
CA CYS A 137 13.52 11.26 21.22
C CYS A 137 13.15 11.20 22.71
#